data_5ca0fd0cdff382f20c2c140da5165ec7
#
_entry.id   5ca0fd0cdff382f20c2c140da5165ec7
#
_cell.length_a   1.000
_cell.length_b   1.000
_cell.length_c   1.000
_cell.angle_alpha   90.00
_cell.angle_beta   90.00
_cell.angle_gamma   90.00
#
_symmetry.space_group_name_H-M   'P 1'
#
loop_
_entity.id
_entity.type
_entity.pdbx_description
1 polymer ?
#
loop_
_entity_poly.entity_id
_entity_poly.type
_entity_poly.pdbx_seq_one_letter_code
_entity_poly.pdbx_strand_id
1 'polypeptide(L)'
;VVVGTFFIGVLGYFFLASVYAAFLGIFIDDALDAVREQHYPDSAWIKPPGIIESTISSLRFIVWSLFIYLLASPLLLVGYFIPPVGLVLQFLLGGYLLSREYGQLIELRLPREVRQKKPGRLAHGTVATFLWTFPIINLVAPMLLGASLVHARLGTQEKKTKSFSALKDISNRQ
;
A
#
# COMPACT_ATOMS: atom_id res chain seq x y z
N VAL A 1 15.18 24.66 29.60
CA VAL A 1 13.72 24.60 29.35
C VAL A 1 13.46 24.30 27.86
N VAL A 2 13.92 25.11 26.89
CA VAL A 2 13.64 24.98 25.45
C VAL A 2 14.03 23.60 24.89
N VAL A 3 15.22 23.09 25.20
CA VAL A 3 15.71 21.78 24.75
C VAL A 3 14.83 20.64 25.30
N GLY A 4 14.44 20.71 26.57
CA GLY A 4 13.55 19.70 27.18
C GLY A 4 12.17 19.69 26.53
N THR A 5 11.58 20.87 26.28
CA THR A 5 10.28 20.99 25.60
C THR A 5 10.33 20.43 24.17
N PHE A 6 11.43 20.68 23.44
CA PHE A 6 11.66 20.13 22.11
C PHE A 6 11.70 18.60 22.15
N PHE A 7 12.49 18.00 23.07
CA PHE A 7 12.57 16.54 23.20
C PHE A 7 11.22 15.91 23.59
N ILE A 8 10.46 16.51 24.51
CA ILE A 8 9.12 16.04 24.87
C ILE A 8 8.19 16.10 23.65
N GLY A 9 8.23 17.17 22.86
CA GLY A 9 7.45 17.31 21.64
C GLY A 9 7.79 16.23 20.60
N VAL A 10 9.07 15.96 20.38
CA VAL A 10 9.54 14.92 19.46
C VAL A 10 9.12 13.52 19.94
N LEU A 11 9.34 13.20 21.21
CA LEU A 11 8.92 11.91 21.79
C LEU A 11 7.41 11.74 21.72
N GLY A 12 6.64 12.78 22.06
CA GLY A 12 5.18 12.78 21.96
C GLY A 12 4.68 12.55 20.53
N TYR A 13 5.31 13.18 19.54
CA TYR A 13 5.02 12.97 18.13
C TYR A 13 5.26 11.51 17.71
N PHE A 14 6.43 10.94 18.03
CA PHE A 14 6.74 9.55 17.71
C PHE A 14 5.81 8.56 18.42
N PHE A 15 5.45 8.84 19.68
CA PHE A 15 4.49 8.01 20.41
C PHE A 15 3.12 8.03 19.74
N LEU A 16 2.56 9.22 19.43
CA LEU A 16 1.28 9.34 18.74
C LEU A 16 1.31 8.69 17.36
N ALA A 17 2.39 8.89 16.59
CA ALA A 17 2.55 8.25 15.29
C ALA A 17 2.56 6.72 15.40
N SER A 18 3.21 6.16 16.43
CA SER A 18 3.26 4.71 16.67
C SER A 18 1.89 4.16 17.07
N VAL A 19 1.16 4.85 17.94
CA VAL A 19 -0.21 4.48 18.32
C VAL A 19 -1.14 4.52 17.11
N TYR A 20 -1.04 5.58 16.30
CA TYR A 20 -1.80 5.71 15.07
C TYR A 20 -1.50 4.58 14.06
N ALA A 21 -0.21 4.26 13.84
CA ALA A 21 0.20 3.19 12.95
C ALA A 21 -0.30 1.81 13.43
N ALA A 22 -0.25 1.53 14.74
CA ALA A 22 -0.78 0.30 15.31
C ALA A 22 -2.30 0.19 15.13
N PHE A 23 -3.01 1.30 15.37
CA PHE A 23 -4.45 1.36 15.18
C PHE A 23 -4.84 1.13 13.71
N LEU A 24 -4.17 1.82 12.78
CA LEU A 24 -4.38 1.60 11.36
C LEU A 24 -4.10 0.16 10.94
N GLY A 25 -3.04 -0.45 11.47
CA GLY A 25 -2.67 -1.84 11.16
C GLY A 25 -3.79 -2.83 11.46
N ILE A 26 -4.49 -2.66 12.58
CA ILE A 26 -5.64 -3.50 12.94
C ILE A 26 -6.80 -3.30 11.95
N PHE A 27 -7.18 -2.04 11.70
CA PHE A 27 -8.33 -1.74 10.86
C PHE A 27 -8.10 -2.03 9.37
N ILE A 28 -6.87 -1.92 8.88
CA ILE A 28 -6.60 -2.19 7.46
C ILE A 28 -6.81 -3.67 7.13
N ASP A 29 -6.45 -4.55 8.06
CA ASP A 29 -6.63 -5.99 7.86
C ASP A 29 -8.11 -6.35 7.76
N ASP A 30 -8.92 -5.84 8.68
CA ASP A 30 -10.37 -6.03 8.65
C ASP A 30 -11.02 -5.43 7.39
N ALA A 31 -10.56 -4.24 6.96
CA ALA A 31 -11.06 -3.60 5.75
C ALA A 31 -10.72 -4.41 4.48
N LEU A 32 -9.52 -4.97 4.38
CA LEU A 32 -9.13 -5.81 3.25
C LEU A 32 -9.95 -7.10 3.19
N ASP A 33 -10.16 -7.73 4.36
CA ASP A 33 -10.95 -8.96 4.46
C ASP A 33 -12.44 -8.70 4.14
N ALA A 34 -13.03 -7.60 4.63
CA ALA A 34 -14.40 -7.22 4.33
C ALA A 34 -14.63 -6.98 2.83
N VAL A 35 -13.72 -6.25 2.17
CA VAL A 35 -13.81 -6.01 0.72
C VAL A 35 -13.71 -7.33 -0.07
N ARG A 36 -12.82 -8.22 0.34
CA ARG A 36 -12.67 -9.52 -0.28
C ARG A 36 -13.92 -10.37 -0.09
N GLU A 37 -14.45 -10.50 1.12
CA GLU A 37 -15.63 -11.31 1.41
C GLU A 37 -16.87 -10.83 0.66
N GLN A 38 -17.04 -9.52 0.58
CA GLN A 38 -18.21 -8.94 -0.08
C GLN A 38 -18.15 -9.04 -1.61
N HIS A 39 -16.97 -8.86 -2.22
CA HIS A 39 -16.87 -8.71 -3.68
C HIS A 39 -16.17 -9.89 -4.37
N TYR A 40 -15.37 -10.66 -3.65
CA TYR A 40 -14.52 -11.74 -4.20
C TYR A 40 -14.52 -12.98 -3.31
N PRO A 41 -15.70 -13.56 -2.94
CA PRO A 41 -15.79 -14.67 -2.00
C PRO A 41 -15.01 -15.91 -2.46
N ASP A 42 -14.98 -16.16 -3.76
CA ASP A 42 -14.31 -17.34 -4.37
C ASP A 42 -12.81 -17.11 -4.63
N SER A 43 -12.26 -15.94 -4.25
CA SER A 43 -10.85 -15.67 -4.46
C SER A 43 -9.97 -16.51 -3.52
N ALA A 44 -8.84 -16.96 -4.04
CA ALA A 44 -7.82 -17.65 -3.24
C ALA A 44 -7.17 -16.64 -2.28
N TRP A 45 -7.67 -16.61 -1.05
CA TRP A 45 -7.23 -15.71 0.00
C TRP A 45 -6.76 -16.53 1.19
N ILE A 46 -5.57 -16.28 1.69
CA ILE A 46 -5.00 -16.95 2.85
C ILE A 46 -4.97 -16.01 4.05
N LYS A 47 -4.93 -16.57 5.23
CA LYS A 47 -4.77 -15.78 6.46
C LYS A 47 -3.51 -14.93 6.38
N PRO A 48 -3.49 -13.78 7.08
CA PRO A 48 -2.29 -12.94 7.18
C PRO A 48 -1.06 -13.79 7.55
N PRO A 49 0.12 -13.45 7.01
CA PRO A 49 1.35 -14.16 7.35
C PRO A 49 1.65 -14.03 8.84
N GLY A 50 2.38 -14.99 9.38
CA GLY A 50 2.82 -14.96 10.78
C GLY A 50 3.70 -13.73 11.07
N ILE A 51 3.83 -13.38 12.34
CA ILE A 51 4.58 -12.20 12.81
C ILE A 51 5.99 -12.15 12.21
N ILE A 52 6.70 -13.27 12.14
CA ILE A 52 8.07 -13.34 11.61
C ILE A 52 8.10 -12.99 10.12
N GLU A 53 7.21 -13.57 9.31
CA GLU A 53 7.15 -13.30 7.86
C GLU A 53 6.75 -11.84 7.60
N SER A 54 5.82 -11.30 8.36
CA SER A 54 5.41 -9.91 8.31
C SER A 54 6.57 -8.97 8.67
N THR A 55 7.31 -9.26 9.74
CA THR A 55 8.46 -8.46 10.17
C THR A 55 9.58 -8.45 9.13
N ILE A 56 9.93 -9.60 8.55
CA ILE A 56 10.94 -9.69 7.50
C ILE A 56 10.51 -8.90 6.26
N SER A 57 9.24 -9.02 5.87
CA SER A 57 8.68 -8.28 4.74
C SER A 57 8.73 -6.77 4.95
N SER A 58 8.34 -6.30 6.15
CA SER A 58 8.40 -4.90 6.53
C SER A 58 9.83 -4.37 6.57
N LEU A 59 10.77 -5.11 7.14
CA LEU A 59 12.19 -4.72 7.18
C LEU A 59 12.77 -4.59 5.77
N ARG A 60 12.47 -5.55 4.91
CA ARG A 60 12.88 -5.48 3.49
C ARG A 60 12.28 -4.28 2.78
N PHE A 61 11.02 -3.95 3.06
CA PHE A 61 10.37 -2.77 2.52
C PHE A 61 11.02 -1.48 3.01
N ILE A 62 11.34 -1.37 4.30
CA ILE A 62 12.01 -0.21 4.89
C ILE A 62 13.37 0.01 4.22
N VAL A 63 14.20 -1.02 4.10
CA VAL A 63 15.52 -0.93 3.45
C VAL A 63 15.39 -0.48 1.99
N TRP A 64 14.42 -1.04 1.27
CA TRP A 64 14.16 -0.67 -0.12
C TRP A 64 13.65 0.77 -0.25
N SER A 65 12.76 1.21 0.63
CA SER A 65 12.24 2.57 0.67
C SER A 65 13.34 3.59 0.96
N LEU A 66 14.19 3.28 1.94
CA LEU A 66 15.34 4.12 2.28
C LEU A 66 16.31 4.27 1.09
N PHE A 67 16.59 3.19 0.38
CA PHE A 67 17.41 3.21 -0.84
C PHE A 67 16.78 4.11 -1.92
N ILE A 68 15.48 4.01 -2.15
CA ILE A 68 14.78 4.84 -3.13
C ILE A 68 14.80 6.32 -2.72
N TYR A 69 14.56 6.63 -1.44
CA TYR A 69 14.64 8.01 -0.95
C TYR A 69 16.04 8.58 -1.08
N LEU A 70 17.07 7.79 -0.79
CA LEU A 70 18.46 8.19 -0.95
C LEU A 70 18.77 8.49 -2.43
N LEU A 71 18.31 7.64 -3.35
CA LEU A 71 18.50 7.83 -4.79
C LEU A 71 17.72 9.04 -5.32
N ALA A 72 16.53 9.27 -4.79
CA ALA A 72 15.67 10.39 -5.18
C ALA A 72 16.07 11.72 -4.52
N SER A 73 16.88 11.69 -3.47
CA SER A 73 17.21 12.87 -2.65
C SER A 73 17.83 14.03 -3.45
N PRO A 74 18.73 13.83 -4.44
CA PRO A 74 19.25 14.94 -5.22
C PRO A 74 18.14 15.63 -6.04
N LEU A 75 17.21 14.84 -6.58
CA LEU A 75 16.09 15.36 -7.36
C LEU A 75 15.07 16.11 -6.47
N LEU A 76 14.81 15.59 -5.28
CA LEU A 76 13.98 16.26 -4.28
C LEU A 76 14.61 17.57 -3.80
N LEU A 77 15.93 17.63 -3.64
CA LEU A 77 16.66 18.85 -3.31
C LEU A 77 16.48 19.91 -4.41
N VAL A 78 16.61 19.55 -5.67
CA VAL A 78 16.32 20.47 -6.80
C VAL A 78 14.86 20.91 -6.77
N GLY A 79 13.94 19.99 -6.49
CA GLY A 79 12.51 20.28 -6.35
C GLY A 79 12.19 21.25 -5.21
N TYR A 80 13.02 21.30 -4.16
CA TYR A 80 12.86 22.26 -3.07
C TYR A 80 13.00 23.72 -3.55
N PHE A 81 13.85 23.98 -4.52
CA PHE A 81 14.02 25.32 -5.11
C PHE A 81 12.91 25.67 -6.11
N ILE A 82 12.16 24.67 -6.62
CA ILE A 82 11.05 24.85 -7.54
C ILE A 82 9.82 24.17 -6.92
N PRO A 83 9.07 24.86 -6.02
CA PRO A 83 8.04 24.22 -5.20
C PRO A 83 7.01 23.40 -5.97
N PRO A 84 6.48 23.80 -7.14
CA PRO A 84 5.55 22.97 -7.90
C PRO A 84 6.15 21.64 -8.35
N VAL A 85 7.43 21.63 -8.76
CA VAL A 85 8.15 20.42 -9.18
C VAL A 85 8.39 19.52 -7.98
N GLY A 86 8.83 20.09 -6.85
CA GLY A 86 9.03 19.35 -5.61
C GLY A 86 7.76 18.66 -5.13
N LEU A 87 6.62 19.32 -5.18
CA LEU A 87 5.32 18.74 -4.83
C LEU A 87 4.96 17.55 -5.72
N VAL A 88 5.09 17.69 -7.04
CA VAL A 88 4.80 16.60 -7.98
C VAL A 88 5.71 15.39 -7.72
N LEU A 89 7.01 15.63 -7.55
CA LEU A 89 7.98 14.57 -7.25
C LEU A 89 7.65 13.87 -5.92
N GLN A 90 7.29 14.64 -4.89
CA GLN A 90 6.91 14.09 -3.58
C GLN A 90 5.65 13.22 -3.67
N PHE A 91 4.62 13.66 -4.40
CA PHE A 91 3.41 12.86 -4.60
C PHE A 91 3.67 11.59 -5.41
N LEU A 92 4.50 11.66 -6.44
CA LEU A 92 4.86 10.49 -7.24
C LEU A 92 5.68 9.49 -6.42
N LEU A 93 6.68 9.96 -5.68
CA LEU A 93 7.53 9.12 -4.86
C LEU A 93 6.73 8.49 -3.70
N GLY A 94 5.99 9.29 -2.95
CA GLY A 94 5.10 8.83 -1.88
C GLY A 94 4.06 7.85 -2.42
N GLY A 95 3.44 8.17 -3.55
CA GLY A 95 2.47 7.30 -4.21
C GLY A 95 3.06 5.97 -4.65
N TYR A 96 4.27 5.97 -5.19
CA TYR A 96 4.98 4.74 -5.54
C TYR A 96 5.24 3.86 -4.31
N LEU A 97 5.80 4.43 -3.26
CA LEU A 97 6.12 3.68 -2.03
C LEU A 97 4.85 3.17 -1.34
N LEU A 98 3.85 4.04 -1.18
CA LEU A 98 2.59 3.70 -0.53
C LEU A 98 1.84 2.59 -1.28
N SER A 99 1.73 2.70 -2.61
CA SER A 99 1.07 1.67 -3.41
C SER A 99 1.81 0.32 -3.35
N ARG A 100 3.13 0.36 -3.22
CA ARG A 100 3.95 -0.84 -3.12
C ARG A 100 3.84 -1.50 -1.75
N GLU A 101 3.79 -0.72 -0.68
CA GLU A 101 3.58 -1.20 0.68
C GLU A 101 2.23 -1.93 0.81
N TYR A 102 1.16 -1.25 0.46
CA TYR A 102 -0.18 -1.83 0.51
C TYR A 102 -0.38 -2.98 -0.50
N GLY A 103 0.25 -2.87 -1.66
CA GLY A 103 0.29 -3.96 -2.62
C GLY A 103 0.96 -5.21 -2.06
N GLN A 104 2.05 -5.08 -1.29
CA GLN A 104 2.70 -6.21 -0.63
C GLN A 104 1.80 -6.86 0.42
N LEU A 105 1.06 -6.07 1.21
CA LEU A 105 0.10 -6.62 2.19
C LEU A 105 -0.93 -7.53 1.52
N ILE A 106 -1.43 -7.13 0.35
CA ILE A 106 -2.39 -7.93 -0.43
C ILE A 106 -1.73 -9.18 -1.00
N GLU A 107 -0.53 -9.06 -1.59
CA GLU A 107 0.17 -10.21 -2.17
C GLU A 107 0.54 -11.25 -1.09
N LEU A 108 0.85 -10.85 0.13
CA LEU A 108 1.12 -11.77 1.24
C LEU A 108 -0.11 -12.62 1.62
N ARG A 109 -1.31 -12.16 1.30
CA ARG A 109 -2.59 -12.87 1.49
C ARG A 109 -3.00 -13.74 0.31
N LEU A 110 -2.18 -13.78 -0.74
CA LEU A 110 -2.40 -14.62 -1.92
C LEU A 110 -1.47 -15.83 -1.91
N PRO A 111 -1.88 -16.98 -2.49
CA PRO A 111 -1.00 -18.12 -2.72
C PRO A 111 0.24 -17.73 -3.51
N ARG A 112 1.38 -18.37 -3.20
CA ARG A 112 2.69 -17.99 -3.78
C ARG A 112 2.71 -18.03 -5.31
N GLU A 113 1.95 -18.95 -5.89
CA GLU A 113 1.86 -19.20 -7.33
C GLU A 113 1.25 -18.02 -8.10
N VAL A 114 0.38 -17.24 -7.45
CA VAL A 114 -0.33 -16.12 -8.07
C VAL A 114 0.22 -14.76 -7.67
N ARG A 115 1.22 -14.71 -6.78
CA ARG A 115 1.83 -13.45 -6.31
C ARG A 115 2.54 -12.70 -7.44
N GLN A 116 2.43 -11.39 -7.43
CA GLN A 116 3.14 -10.52 -8.36
C GLN A 116 4.47 -10.03 -7.78
N LYS A 117 5.51 -9.97 -8.63
CA LYS A 117 6.82 -9.44 -8.23
C LYS A 117 6.80 -7.92 -7.97
N LYS A 118 5.88 -7.20 -8.61
CA LYS A 118 5.73 -5.74 -8.47
C LYS A 118 4.28 -5.43 -8.08
N PRO A 119 3.92 -5.67 -6.83
CA PRO A 119 2.58 -5.33 -6.34
C PRO A 119 2.44 -3.80 -6.26
N GLY A 120 1.23 -3.33 -6.46
CA GLY A 120 0.88 -1.92 -6.37
C GLY A 120 0.72 -1.25 -7.74
N ARG A 121 0.00 -0.16 -7.73
CA ARG A 121 -0.29 0.67 -8.91
C ARG A 121 -0.02 2.14 -8.57
N LEU A 122 0.92 2.75 -9.27
CA LEU A 122 1.36 4.13 -9.01
C LEU A 122 0.18 5.11 -8.92
N ALA A 123 -0.78 5.03 -9.84
CA ALA A 123 -1.93 5.94 -9.84
C ALA A 123 -2.74 5.86 -8.54
N HIS A 124 -3.01 4.65 -8.02
CA HIS A 124 -3.75 4.48 -6.77
C HIS A 124 -2.99 5.06 -5.58
N GLY A 125 -1.68 4.81 -5.52
CA GLY A 125 -0.84 5.36 -4.46
C GLY A 125 -0.70 6.89 -4.55
N THR A 126 -0.57 7.46 -5.74
CA THR A 126 -0.48 8.92 -5.91
C THR A 126 -1.76 9.62 -5.47
N VAL A 127 -2.94 9.07 -5.82
CA VAL A 127 -4.22 9.58 -5.33
C VAL A 127 -4.31 9.47 -3.81
N ALA A 128 -3.91 8.34 -3.23
CA ALA A 128 -3.91 8.16 -1.78
C ALA A 128 -2.95 9.14 -1.08
N THR A 129 -1.75 9.36 -1.63
CA THR A 129 -0.79 10.33 -1.09
C THR A 129 -1.34 11.75 -1.14
N PHE A 130 -2.06 12.10 -2.22
CA PHE A 130 -2.75 13.39 -2.30
C PHE A 130 -3.86 13.49 -1.25
N LEU A 131 -4.69 12.47 -1.08
CA LEU A 131 -5.73 12.44 -0.05
C LEU A 131 -5.16 12.54 1.37
N TRP A 132 -3.95 12.02 1.59
CA TRP A 132 -3.26 12.11 2.88
C TRP A 132 -2.90 13.53 3.31
N THR A 133 -2.86 14.48 2.38
CA THR A 133 -2.62 15.90 2.73
C THR A 133 -3.79 16.53 3.48
N PHE A 134 -4.97 15.92 3.44
CA PHE A 134 -6.16 16.42 4.14
C PHE A 134 -6.32 15.70 5.49
N PRO A 135 -6.28 16.41 6.63
CA PRO A 135 -6.22 15.79 7.97
C PRO A 135 -7.35 14.80 8.26
N ILE A 136 -8.57 15.10 7.85
CA ILE A 136 -9.74 14.22 8.08
C ILE A 136 -9.68 13.00 7.15
N ILE A 137 -9.34 13.22 5.89
CA ILE A 137 -9.28 12.16 4.88
C ILE A 137 -8.10 11.23 5.13
N ASN A 138 -7.03 11.74 5.73
CA ASN A 138 -5.84 10.97 6.11
C ASN A 138 -6.18 9.71 6.92
N LEU A 139 -7.19 9.77 7.81
CA LEU A 139 -7.63 8.62 8.60
C LEU A 139 -8.20 7.48 7.73
N VAL A 140 -8.83 7.82 6.61
CA VAL A 140 -9.53 6.87 5.74
C VAL A 140 -8.72 6.52 4.49
N ALA A 141 -7.80 7.38 4.08
CA ALA A 141 -7.01 7.21 2.86
C ALA A 141 -6.27 5.85 2.75
N PRO A 142 -5.65 5.32 3.82
CA PRO A 142 -5.05 3.98 3.80
C PRO A 142 -6.04 2.87 3.49
N MET A 143 -7.24 2.92 4.07
CA MET A 143 -8.31 1.93 3.84
C MET A 143 -8.82 2.00 2.40
N LEU A 144 -9.02 3.22 1.88
CA LEU A 144 -9.42 3.43 0.48
C LEU A 144 -8.36 2.92 -0.49
N LEU A 145 -7.08 3.15 -0.19
CA LEU A 145 -5.98 2.61 -0.99
C LEU A 145 -5.99 1.08 -0.97
N GLY A 146 -6.06 0.47 0.21
CA GLY A 146 -6.13 -0.97 0.37
C GLY A 146 -7.29 -1.57 -0.41
N ALA A 147 -8.51 -1.06 -0.21
CA ALA A 147 -9.71 -1.48 -0.92
C ALA A 147 -9.55 -1.37 -2.45
N SER A 148 -9.06 -0.23 -2.93
CA SER A 148 -8.85 0.00 -4.37
C SER A 148 -7.84 -0.96 -4.98
N LEU A 149 -6.78 -1.31 -4.25
CA LEU A 149 -5.78 -2.28 -4.69
C LEU A 149 -6.31 -3.72 -4.67
N VAL A 150 -7.15 -4.09 -3.69
CA VAL A 150 -7.86 -5.39 -3.67
C VAL A 150 -8.71 -5.52 -4.93
N HIS A 151 -9.55 -4.52 -5.23
CA HIS A 151 -10.35 -4.51 -6.46
C HIS A 151 -9.49 -4.58 -7.73
N ALA A 152 -8.42 -3.81 -7.79
CA ALA A 152 -7.53 -3.82 -8.93
C ALA A 152 -6.83 -5.17 -9.13
N ARG A 153 -6.54 -5.89 -8.04
CA ARG A 153 -5.83 -7.17 -8.06
C ARG A 153 -6.76 -8.34 -8.34
N LEU A 154 -7.80 -8.49 -7.52
CA LEU A 154 -8.73 -9.63 -7.62
C LEU A 154 -9.65 -9.51 -8.82
N GLY A 155 -10.15 -8.33 -9.16
CA GLY A 155 -10.95 -8.11 -10.36
C GLY A 155 -10.19 -8.44 -11.66
N THR A 156 -8.87 -8.25 -11.69
CA THR A 156 -8.05 -8.65 -12.84
C THR A 156 -7.91 -10.18 -12.91
N GLN A 157 -7.82 -10.87 -11.78
CA GLN A 157 -7.77 -12.34 -11.74
C GLN A 157 -9.10 -12.96 -12.18
N GLU A 158 -10.21 -12.47 -11.66
CA GLU A 158 -11.55 -12.96 -12.01
C GLU A 158 -11.83 -12.83 -13.52
N LYS A 159 -11.49 -11.69 -14.12
CA LYS A 159 -11.60 -11.50 -15.57
C LYS A 159 -10.79 -12.53 -16.37
N LYS A 160 -9.56 -12.82 -15.95
CA LYS A 160 -8.71 -13.82 -16.61
C LYS A 160 -9.30 -15.22 -16.50
N THR A 161 -9.80 -15.59 -15.33
CA THR A 161 -10.42 -16.91 -15.10
C THR A 161 -11.69 -17.07 -15.95
N LYS A 162 -12.56 -16.07 -15.98
CA LYS A 162 -13.77 -16.09 -16.84
C LYS A 162 -13.43 -16.17 -18.33
N SER A 163 -12.42 -15.44 -18.78
CA SER A 163 -11.96 -15.50 -20.18
C SER A 163 -11.41 -16.87 -20.54
N PHE A 164 -10.63 -17.47 -19.64
CA PHE A 164 -10.07 -18.81 -19.88
C PHE A 164 -11.14 -19.91 -19.89
N SER A 165 -12.12 -19.86 -18.99
CA SER A 165 -13.25 -20.80 -18.99
C SER A 165 -14.08 -20.69 -20.28
N ALA A 166 -14.36 -19.49 -20.73
CA ALA A 166 -15.10 -19.26 -21.97
C ALA A 166 -14.37 -19.82 -23.21
N LEU A 167 -13.04 -19.64 -23.29
CA LEU A 167 -12.23 -20.22 -24.37
C LEU A 167 -12.22 -21.75 -24.35
N LYS A 168 -12.14 -22.33 -23.14
CA LYS A 168 -12.20 -23.80 -22.97
C LYS A 168 -13.54 -24.40 -23.42
N ASP A 169 -14.64 -23.70 -23.11
CA ASP A 169 -15.99 -24.14 -23.51
C ASP A 169 -16.18 -24.08 -25.05
N ILE A 170 -15.58 -23.09 -25.71
CA ILE A 170 -15.59 -23.01 -27.18
C ILE A 170 -14.77 -24.17 -27.79
N SER A 171 -13.60 -24.44 -27.23
CA SER A 171 -12.72 -25.53 -27.71
C SER A 171 -13.34 -26.93 -27.55
N ASN A 172 -14.16 -27.13 -26.50
CA ASN A 172 -14.84 -28.42 -26.26
C ASN A 172 -16.08 -28.62 -27.12
N ARG A 173 -16.55 -27.62 -27.85
CA ARG A 173 -17.71 -27.67 -28.74
C ARG A 173 -17.34 -27.95 -30.22
N GLN A 174 -16.07 -27.95 -30.56
CA GLN A 174 -15.51 -28.27 -31.87
C GLN A 174 -15.00 -29.71 -31.89
#